data_231269463869e3c3745c2b62d5fe8bcc
#
_entry.id   231269463869e3c3745c2b62d5fe8bcc
#
_cell.length_a   1.000
_cell.length_b   1.000
_cell.length_c   1.000
_cell.angle_alpha   90.00
_cell.angle_beta   90.00
_cell.angle_gamma   90.00
#
_symmetry.space_group_name_H-M   'P 1'
#
loop_
_entity.id
_entity.type
_entity.pdbx_description
1 polymer ?
#
loop_
_entity_poly.entity_id
_entity_poly.type
_entity_poly.pdbx_seq_one_letter_code
_entity_poly.pdbx_strand_id
1 'polypeptide(L)'
;GLHLGSMELMKEHPRFHDVLIGIIVSSARALRPFLKRAAKYKRLPDYITVEGPLAGGHLGFGADDWQEYDLKTIVNDVLVFLKENELNIPVVSAGGVFSGTDAVEFLESGASAVQVATRFTVTHECGLPEKTKHHYLEAVEDDIVVNTISPTGYPMRMLRQSPGIGSGIRPNCEAFGYILDSKGHCQYVDAYNRELEENTENIS
;
A
#
# COMPACT_ATOMS: atom_id res chain seq x y z
N GLY A 1 -3.39 -0.63 2.95
CA GLY A 1 -4.46 -0.05 3.75
C GLY A 1 -5.04 -1.02 4.77
N LEU A 2 -5.91 -0.50 5.59
CA LEU A 2 -6.49 -1.22 6.72
C LEU A 2 -7.89 -1.72 6.35
N HIS A 3 -8.00 -2.98 5.92
CA HIS A 3 -9.30 -3.58 5.63
C HIS A 3 -9.79 -4.43 6.80
N LEU A 4 -10.61 -3.84 7.66
CA LEU A 4 -11.09 -4.47 8.90
C LEU A 4 -11.92 -5.74 8.68
N GLY A 5 -12.54 -5.91 7.51
CA GLY A 5 -13.33 -7.09 7.15
C GLY A 5 -12.48 -8.30 6.71
N SER A 6 -11.24 -8.09 6.28
CA SER A 6 -10.40 -9.18 5.75
C SER A 6 -10.13 -10.27 6.79
N MET A 7 -9.93 -9.90 8.06
CA MET A 7 -9.72 -10.85 9.15
C MET A 7 -10.92 -11.79 9.33
N GLU A 8 -12.13 -11.28 9.11
CA GLU A 8 -13.35 -12.07 9.23
C GLU A 8 -13.47 -13.11 8.11
N LEU A 9 -13.09 -12.72 6.90
CA LEU A 9 -13.08 -13.63 5.75
C LEU A 9 -11.99 -14.70 5.88
N MET A 10 -10.82 -14.33 6.40
CA MET A 10 -9.69 -15.23 6.54
C MET A 10 -9.79 -16.22 7.70
N LYS A 11 -10.52 -15.87 8.77
CA LYS A 11 -10.57 -16.69 10.01
C LYS A 11 -11.08 -18.12 9.79
N GLU A 12 -11.90 -18.34 8.77
CA GLU A 12 -12.45 -19.65 8.44
C GLU A 12 -11.46 -20.55 7.66
N HIS A 13 -10.35 -19.96 7.18
CA HIS A 13 -9.37 -20.73 6.44
C HIS A 13 -8.51 -21.58 7.39
N PRO A 14 -8.26 -22.88 7.12
CA PRO A 14 -7.49 -23.77 7.97
C PRO A 14 -6.09 -23.25 8.33
N ARG A 15 -5.46 -22.49 7.41
CA ARG A 15 -4.13 -21.91 7.58
C ARG A 15 -4.14 -20.47 8.08
N PHE A 16 -5.22 -20.00 8.67
CA PHE A 16 -5.33 -18.61 9.15
C PHE A 16 -4.24 -18.24 10.17
N HIS A 17 -3.80 -19.20 10.98
CA HIS A 17 -2.75 -18.99 11.97
C HIS A 17 -1.32 -19.25 11.43
N ASP A 18 -1.20 -19.83 10.23
CA ASP A 18 0.10 -20.18 9.64
C ASP A 18 0.67 -19.08 8.75
N VAL A 19 -0.20 -18.22 8.17
CA VAL A 19 0.21 -17.13 7.28
C VAL A 19 0.59 -15.89 8.06
N LEU A 20 1.60 -15.16 7.59
CA LEU A 20 1.96 -13.85 8.15
C LEU A 20 0.96 -12.79 7.70
N ILE A 21 0.44 -12.02 8.64
CA ILE A 21 -0.49 -10.94 8.41
C ILE A 21 0.21 -9.62 8.72
N GLY A 22 0.51 -8.84 7.69
CA GLY A 22 0.99 -7.48 7.81
C GLY A 22 -0.13 -6.48 7.56
N ILE A 23 -0.09 -5.36 8.25
CA ILE A 23 -1.03 -4.24 8.03
C ILE A 23 -0.26 -2.97 7.73
N ILE A 24 -0.90 -2.07 7.00
CA ILE A 24 -0.36 -0.75 6.68
C ILE A 24 -1.21 0.31 7.38
N VAL A 25 -0.56 1.18 8.15
CA VAL A 25 -1.20 2.30 8.85
C VAL A 25 -0.40 3.59 8.62
N SER A 26 -1.08 4.72 8.67
CA SER A 26 -0.46 6.05 8.59
C SER A 26 -0.56 6.83 9.91
N SER A 27 -0.99 6.18 11.00
CA SER A 27 -1.03 6.76 12.34
C SER A 27 -1.28 5.70 13.41
N ALA A 28 -0.85 5.98 14.64
CA ALA A 28 -1.20 5.16 15.82
C ALA A 28 -2.72 5.13 16.07
N ARG A 29 -3.43 6.21 15.73
CA ARG A 29 -4.89 6.27 15.84
C ARG A 29 -5.58 5.24 14.95
N ALA A 30 -5.09 5.02 13.73
CA ALA A 30 -5.65 4.04 12.79
C ALA A 30 -5.43 2.60 13.27
N LEU A 31 -4.39 2.34 14.05
CA LEU A 31 -4.05 1.02 14.56
C LEU A 31 -5.05 0.51 15.60
N ARG A 32 -5.59 1.39 16.44
CA ARG A 32 -6.51 1.00 17.55
C ARG A 32 -7.73 0.18 17.12
N PRO A 33 -8.54 0.62 16.13
CA PRO A 33 -9.73 -0.13 15.73
C PRO A 33 -9.37 -1.49 15.11
N PHE A 34 -8.23 -1.57 14.42
CA PHE A 34 -7.75 -2.84 13.87
C PHE A 34 -7.39 -3.82 14.98
N LEU A 35 -6.57 -3.42 15.94
CA LEU A 35 -6.15 -4.29 17.05
C LEU A 35 -7.36 -4.76 17.88
N LYS A 36 -8.31 -3.85 18.14
CA LYS A 36 -9.55 -4.21 18.83
C LYS A 36 -10.34 -5.30 18.09
N ARG A 37 -10.35 -5.25 16.75
CA ARG A 37 -11.04 -6.24 15.93
C ARG A 37 -10.23 -7.54 15.83
N ALA A 38 -8.93 -7.45 15.62
CA ALA A 38 -8.01 -8.58 15.57
C ALA A 38 -8.05 -9.41 16.86
N ALA A 39 -8.13 -8.74 18.02
CA ALA A 39 -8.24 -9.41 19.31
C ALA A 39 -9.47 -10.33 19.42
N LYS A 40 -10.60 -10.01 18.74
CA LYS A 40 -11.79 -10.86 18.70
C LYS A 40 -11.52 -12.21 18.04
N TYR A 41 -10.56 -12.25 17.11
CA TYR A 41 -10.14 -13.47 16.40
C TYR A 41 -8.93 -14.13 17.06
N LYS A 42 -8.46 -13.62 18.22
CA LYS A 42 -7.24 -14.06 18.91
C LYS A 42 -6.02 -14.07 17.97
N ARG A 43 -5.97 -13.11 17.03
CA ARG A 43 -4.95 -13.01 16.02
C ARG A 43 -4.54 -11.55 15.83
N LEU A 44 -3.37 -11.20 16.35
CA LEU A 44 -2.73 -9.90 16.10
C LEU A 44 -1.98 -9.93 14.76
N PRO A 45 -1.68 -8.78 14.16
CA PRO A 45 -0.80 -8.74 13.01
C PRO A 45 0.62 -9.18 13.41
N ASP A 46 1.33 -9.79 12.48
CA ASP A 46 2.71 -10.23 12.68
C ASP A 46 3.70 -9.09 12.53
N TYR A 47 3.33 -8.07 11.75
CA TYR A 47 4.09 -6.82 11.61
C TYR A 47 3.17 -5.67 11.19
N ILE A 48 3.64 -4.46 11.42
CA ILE A 48 2.95 -3.22 11.05
C ILE A 48 3.85 -2.40 10.14
N THR A 49 3.41 -2.11 8.94
CA THR A 49 4.06 -1.12 8.08
C THR A 49 3.47 0.25 8.38
N VAL A 50 4.31 1.17 8.81
CA VAL A 50 3.96 2.58 9.02
C VAL A 50 4.32 3.34 7.75
N GLU A 51 3.31 3.86 7.08
CA GLU A 51 3.48 4.56 5.82
C GLU A 51 3.35 6.06 6.02
N GLY A 52 4.41 6.77 5.64
CA GLY A 52 4.50 8.22 5.76
C GLY A 52 3.99 8.98 4.53
N PRO A 53 3.98 10.32 4.60
CA PRO A 53 3.43 11.18 3.54
C PRO A 53 4.23 11.16 2.23
N LEU A 54 5.48 10.70 2.26
CA LEU A 54 6.32 10.58 1.06
C LEU A 54 6.16 9.21 0.35
N ALA A 55 5.23 8.37 0.79
CA ALA A 55 4.91 7.14 0.09
C ALA A 55 4.30 7.43 -1.29
N GLY A 56 4.64 6.61 -2.28
CA GLY A 56 4.02 6.65 -3.60
C GLY A 56 2.70 5.87 -3.61
N GLY A 57 1.76 6.28 -4.48
CA GLY A 57 0.44 5.70 -4.54
C GLY A 57 -0.53 6.36 -3.56
N HIS A 58 -1.57 5.63 -3.15
CA HIS A 58 -2.59 6.15 -2.24
C HIS A 58 -2.02 6.50 -0.87
N LEU A 59 -2.37 7.68 -0.37
CA LEU A 59 -1.94 8.18 0.92
C LEU A 59 -3.03 7.99 1.98
N GLY A 60 -2.60 7.73 3.21
CA GLY A 60 -3.46 7.78 4.39
C GLY A 60 -3.64 9.19 4.98
N PHE A 61 -3.34 10.24 4.20
CA PHE A 61 -3.39 11.66 4.55
C PHE A 61 -4.29 12.41 3.59
N GLY A 62 -4.75 13.60 3.96
CA GLY A 62 -5.51 14.48 3.07
C GLY A 62 -4.65 15.03 1.93
N ALA A 63 -5.31 15.45 0.85
CA ALA A 63 -4.61 16.05 -0.29
C ALA A 63 -3.99 17.41 0.06
N ASP A 64 -4.57 18.11 1.03
CA ASP A 64 -4.20 19.48 1.39
C ASP A 64 -3.28 19.55 2.61
N ASP A 65 -3.17 18.47 3.41
CA ASP A 65 -2.46 18.47 4.69
C ASP A 65 -1.33 17.43 4.78
N TRP A 66 -1.10 16.61 3.76
CA TRP A 66 -0.10 15.53 3.80
C TRP A 66 1.33 16.01 4.13
N GLN A 67 1.66 17.26 3.79
CA GLN A 67 2.97 17.88 4.05
C GLN A 67 3.19 18.25 5.53
N GLU A 68 2.13 18.29 6.33
CA GLU A 68 2.20 18.57 7.76
C GLU A 68 2.69 17.36 8.58
N TYR A 69 2.75 16.20 7.95
CA TYR A 69 3.13 14.96 8.61
C TYR A 69 4.57 14.55 8.29
N ASP A 70 5.18 13.88 9.26
CA ASP A 70 6.54 13.36 9.17
C ASP A 70 6.58 11.88 9.56
N LEU A 71 7.23 11.04 8.73
CA LEU A 71 7.30 9.60 8.94
C LEU A 71 7.95 9.25 10.29
N LYS A 72 9.01 9.95 10.68
CA LYS A 72 9.74 9.67 11.92
C LYS A 72 8.86 9.86 13.15
N THR A 73 8.11 10.95 13.16
CA THR A 73 7.11 11.24 14.20
C THR A 73 6.04 10.15 14.26
N ILE A 74 5.47 9.76 13.11
CA ILE A 74 4.42 8.73 13.04
C ILE A 74 4.95 7.38 13.52
N VAL A 75 6.15 6.99 13.11
CA VAL A 75 6.81 5.74 13.56
C VAL A 75 6.99 5.76 15.08
N ASN A 76 7.49 6.87 15.63
CA ASN A 76 7.65 7.02 17.07
C ASN A 76 6.32 6.89 17.82
N ASP A 77 5.27 7.53 17.33
CA ASP A 77 3.93 7.45 17.94
C ASP A 77 3.38 6.02 17.94
N VAL A 78 3.63 5.27 16.86
CA VAL A 78 3.24 3.85 16.78
C VAL A 78 4.05 3.01 17.75
N LEU A 79 5.37 3.22 17.85
CA LEU A 79 6.23 2.50 18.79
C LEU A 79 5.85 2.77 20.25
N VAL A 80 5.59 4.04 20.59
CA VAL A 80 5.11 4.44 21.93
C VAL A 80 3.77 3.77 22.23
N PHE A 81 2.83 3.82 21.28
CA PHE A 81 1.52 3.18 21.42
C PHE A 81 1.64 1.67 21.67
N LEU A 82 2.49 0.97 20.92
CA LEU A 82 2.72 -0.46 21.10
C LEU A 82 3.30 -0.76 22.48
N LYS A 83 4.28 0.02 22.90
CA LYS A 83 4.92 -0.12 24.22
C LYS A 83 3.93 0.10 25.38
N GLU A 84 3.11 1.15 25.30
CA GLU A 84 2.08 1.46 26.32
C GLU A 84 0.99 0.39 26.43
N ASN A 85 0.76 -0.36 25.36
CA ASN A 85 -0.21 -1.47 25.33
C ASN A 85 0.43 -2.86 25.47
N GLU A 86 1.71 -2.93 25.83
CA GLU A 86 2.47 -4.17 26.02
C GLU A 86 2.44 -5.11 24.79
N LEU A 87 2.41 -4.50 23.59
CA LEU A 87 2.36 -5.21 22.31
C LEU A 87 3.74 -5.26 21.68
N ASN A 88 4.26 -6.47 21.49
CA ASN A 88 5.55 -6.70 20.83
C ASN A 88 5.31 -7.07 19.36
N ILE A 89 5.02 -6.08 18.51
CA ILE A 89 4.76 -6.25 17.09
C ILE A 89 5.84 -5.50 16.31
N PRO A 90 6.59 -6.15 15.41
CA PRO A 90 7.60 -5.49 14.57
C PRO A 90 7.02 -4.35 13.74
N VAL A 91 7.73 -3.23 13.69
CA VAL A 91 7.35 -2.05 12.91
C VAL A 91 8.29 -1.89 11.72
N VAL A 92 7.71 -1.69 10.55
CA VAL A 92 8.40 -1.43 9.27
C VAL A 92 8.11 0.01 8.86
N SER A 93 9.14 0.84 8.70
CA SER A 93 8.99 2.22 8.22
C SER A 93 8.97 2.26 6.70
N ALA A 94 7.99 2.97 6.10
CA ALA A 94 7.79 3.07 4.66
C ALA A 94 7.45 4.51 4.21
N GLY A 95 7.88 4.86 3.01
CA GLY A 95 7.58 6.18 2.41
C GLY A 95 8.65 7.23 2.69
N GLY A 96 9.51 7.47 1.70
CA GLY A 96 10.62 8.42 1.78
C GLY A 96 11.96 7.79 2.19
N VAL A 97 12.00 6.51 2.53
CA VAL A 97 13.28 5.81 2.76
C VAL A 97 13.93 5.51 1.41
N PHE A 98 15.09 6.11 1.16
CA PHE A 98 15.77 6.02 -0.13
C PHE A 98 17.19 5.49 -0.01
N SER A 99 17.93 5.85 1.02
CA SER A 99 19.34 5.51 1.23
C SER A 99 19.53 4.58 2.44
N GLY A 100 20.73 4.00 2.53
CA GLY A 100 21.13 3.27 3.73
C GLY A 100 21.18 4.15 4.98
N THR A 101 21.51 5.44 4.82
CA THR A 101 21.51 6.40 5.93
C THR A 101 20.10 6.60 6.48
N ASP A 102 19.11 6.80 5.59
CA ASP A 102 17.71 6.92 6.01
C ASP A 102 17.26 5.65 6.75
N ALA A 103 17.65 4.47 6.23
CA ALA A 103 17.32 3.20 6.86
C ALA A 103 17.88 3.09 8.28
N VAL A 104 19.15 3.48 8.49
CA VAL A 104 19.81 3.44 9.81
C VAL A 104 19.05 4.32 10.80
N GLU A 105 18.66 5.53 10.43
CA GLU A 105 17.91 6.42 11.32
C GLU A 105 16.61 5.79 11.85
N PHE A 106 15.86 5.09 11.00
CA PHE A 106 14.64 4.41 11.43
C PHE A 106 14.93 3.18 12.30
N LEU A 107 15.96 2.40 11.98
CA LEU A 107 16.34 1.24 12.78
C LEU A 107 16.84 1.67 14.18
N GLU A 108 17.63 2.73 14.27
CA GLU A 108 18.10 3.29 15.54
C GLU A 108 16.95 3.88 16.37
N SER A 109 15.90 4.38 15.74
CA SER A 109 14.69 4.87 16.44
C SER A 109 13.76 3.74 16.91
N GLY A 110 14.06 2.48 16.60
CA GLY A 110 13.34 1.31 17.09
C GLY A 110 12.48 0.60 16.06
N ALA A 111 12.45 1.03 14.80
CA ALA A 111 11.84 0.25 13.74
C ALA A 111 12.61 -1.08 13.54
N SER A 112 11.88 -2.14 13.22
CA SER A 112 12.46 -3.47 13.00
C SER A 112 12.98 -3.64 11.56
N ALA A 113 12.44 -2.88 10.62
CA ALA A 113 12.82 -2.90 9.22
C ALA A 113 12.39 -1.60 8.52
N VAL A 114 12.84 -1.44 7.27
CA VAL A 114 12.40 -0.38 6.36
C VAL A 114 11.91 -0.96 5.05
N GLN A 115 10.96 -0.28 4.41
CA GLN A 115 10.46 -0.61 3.09
C GLN A 115 10.94 0.45 2.09
N VAL A 116 11.63 0.00 1.05
CA VAL A 116 12.15 0.84 -0.02
C VAL A 116 11.50 0.41 -1.33
N ALA A 117 10.97 1.36 -2.10
CA ALA A 117 10.28 1.07 -3.35
C ALA A 117 10.88 1.81 -4.55
N THR A 118 10.82 3.14 -4.60
CA THR A 118 11.15 3.94 -5.78
C THR A 118 12.57 3.68 -6.31
N ARG A 119 13.53 3.46 -5.43
CA ARG A 119 14.91 3.15 -5.82
C ARG A 119 15.02 1.87 -6.67
N PHE A 120 14.17 0.89 -6.40
CA PHE A 120 14.14 -0.38 -7.14
C PHE A 120 13.34 -0.31 -8.44
N THR A 121 12.44 0.68 -8.59
CA THR A 121 11.63 0.82 -9.81
C THR A 121 12.48 1.16 -11.05
N VAL A 122 13.65 1.76 -10.85
CA VAL A 122 14.55 2.17 -11.94
C VAL A 122 15.69 1.18 -12.21
N THR A 123 15.71 0.03 -11.52
CA THR A 123 16.73 -1.01 -11.76
C THR A 123 16.43 -1.83 -13.01
N HIS A 124 17.45 -2.55 -13.50
CA HIS A 124 17.28 -3.45 -14.65
C HIS A 124 16.30 -4.59 -14.38
N GLU A 125 16.27 -5.09 -13.14
CA GLU A 125 15.42 -6.20 -12.72
C GLU A 125 13.94 -5.81 -12.62
N CYS A 126 13.66 -4.51 -12.52
CA CYS A 126 12.28 -4.04 -12.49
C CYS A 126 11.61 -4.21 -13.86
N GLY A 127 10.45 -4.84 -13.89
CA GLY A 127 9.68 -5.10 -15.11
C GLY A 127 9.01 -3.88 -15.74
N LEU A 128 9.21 -2.66 -15.21
CA LEU A 128 8.69 -1.45 -15.84
C LEU A 128 9.36 -1.20 -17.21
N PRO A 129 8.59 -0.69 -18.20
CA PRO A 129 9.15 -0.26 -19.47
C PRO A 129 10.25 0.81 -19.27
N GLU A 130 11.33 0.74 -20.06
CA GLU A 130 12.44 1.69 -19.97
C GLU A 130 11.98 3.16 -20.06
N LYS A 131 11.00 3.47 -20.93
CA LYS A 131 10.40 4.80 -21.00
C LYS A 131 9.83 5.26 -19.66
N THR A 132 9.20 4.36 -18.91
CA THR A 132 8.67 4.67 -17.58
C THR A 132 9.77 4.89 -16.55
N LYS A 133 10.84 4.08 -16.61
CA LYS A 133 12.01 4.27 -15.74
C LYS A 133 12.69 5.63 -15.98
N HIS A 134 12.79 6.06 -17.24
CA HIS A 134 13.33 7.39 -17.59
C HIS A 134 12.51 8.52 -16.97
N HIS A 135 11.17 8.44 -16.92
CA HIS A 135 10.36 9.44 -16.22
C HIS A 135 10.71 9.56 -14.73
N TYR A 136 11.09 8.46 -14.08
CA TYR A 136 11.54 8.51 -12.67
C TYR A 136 12.93 9.11 -12.53
N LEU A 137 13.83 8.86 -13.48
CA LEU A 137 15.22 9.36 -13.45
C LEU A 137 15.32 10.85 -13.78
N GLU A 138 14.42 11.35 -14.63
CA GLU A 138 14.38 12.74 -15.08
C GLU A 138 13.51 13.62 -14.19
N ALA A 139 12.67 13.03 -13.33
CA ALA A 139 11.74 13.75 -12.48
C ALA A 139 12.46 14.67 -11.49
N VAL A 140 11.95 15.88 -11.36
CA VAL A 140 12.29 16.84 -10.32
C VAL A 140 11.17 16.93 -9.28
N GLU A 141 11.41 17.64 -8.19
CA GLU A 141 10.45 17.70 -7.08
C GLU A 141 9.07 18.23 -7.52
N ASP A 142 9.04 19.21 -8.42
CA ASP A 142 7.80 19.80 -8.96
C ASP A 142 6.98 18.81 -9.82
N ASP A 143 7.59 17.73 -10.28
CA ASP A 143 6.88 16.67 -11.02
C ASP A 143 6.12 15.72 -10.10
N ILE A 144 6.34 15.80 -8.80
CA ILE A 144 5.66 14.96 -7.81
C ILE A 144 4.44 15.70 -7.29
N VAL A 145 3.27 15.12 -7.52
CA VAL A 145 1.99 15.72 -7.15
C VAL A 145 1.17 14.80 -6.27
N VAL A 146 0.36 15.40 -5.39
CA VAL A 146 -0.71 14.70 -4.68
C VAL A 146 -2.04 15.21 -5.23
N ASN A 147 -2.91 14.30 -5.63
CA ASN A 147 -4.23 14.62 -6.17
C ASN A 147 -5.21 13.49 -5.91
N THR A 148 -6.47 13.68 -6.28
CA THR A 148 -7.57 12.73 -6.08
C THR A 148 -8.13 12.18 -7.40
N ILE A 149 -7.32 12.16 -8.47
CA ILE A 149 -7.76 11.67 -9.79
C ILE A 149 -7.84 10.14 -9.87
N SER A 150 -7.34 9.44 -8.84
CA SER A 150 -7.51 8.00 -8.73
C SER A 150 -8.99 7.63 -8.78
N PRO A 151 -9.39 6.55 -9.47
CA PRO A 151 -10.77 6.06 -9.49
C PRO A 151 -11.35 5.82 -8.10
N THR A 152 -10.51 5.58 -7.10
CA THR A 152 -10.92 5.42 -5.70
C THR A 152 -11.29 6.73 -5.02
N GLY A 153 -10.91 7.88 -5.60
CA GLY A 153 -11.10 9.22 -5.01
C GLY A 153 -10.22 9.52 -3.80
N TYR A 154 -9.34 8.59 -3.41
CA TYR A 154 -8.38 8.85 -2.33
C TYR A 154 -7.18 9.66 -2.83
N PRO A 155 -6.58 10.51 -1.97
CA PRO A 155 -5.34 11.20 -2.28
C PRO A 155 -4.25 10.22 -2.71
N MET A 156 -3.57 10.54 -3.79
CA MET A 156 -2.50 9.71 -4.36
C MET A 156 -1.30 10.57 -4.72
N ARG A 157 -0.11 10.15 -4.26
CA ARG A 157 1.17 10.78 -4.60
C ARG A 157 1.78 10.06 -5.81
N MET A 158 2.08 10.83 -6.85
CA MET A 158 2.49 10.28 -8.13
C MET A 158 3.31 11.28 -8.95
N LEU A 159 3.96 10.78 -10.01
CA LEU A 159 4.54 11.65 -11.03
C LEU A 159 3.42 12.30 -11.86
N ARG A 160 3.50 13.62 -12.05
CA ARG A 160 2.56 14.39 -12.89
C ARG A 160 2.45 13.84 -14.31
N GLN A 161 3.56 13.35 -14.85
CA GLN A 161 3.66 12.81 -16.21
C GLN A 161 3.46 11.29 -16.25
N SER A 162 2.85 10.70 -15.22
CA SER A 162 2.58 9.26 -15.22
C SER A 162 1.82 8.85 -16.48
N PRO A 163 2.28 7.85 -17.22
CA PRO A 163 1.60 7.37 -18.43
C PRO A 163 0.20 6.79 -18.16
N GLY A 164 -0.13 6.54 -16.91
CA GLY A 164 -1.49 6.15 -16.50
C GLY A 164 -2.50 7.30 -16.54
N ILE A 165 -2.03 8.57 -16.48
CA ILE A 165 -2.92 9.73 -16.50
C ILE A 165 -3.39 9.98 -17.94
N GLY A 166 -4.70 10.07 -18.13
CA GLY A 166 -5.30 10.37 -19.44
C GLY A 166 -5.14 9.26 -20.48
N SER A 167 -4.64 8.09 -20.09
CA SER A 167 -4.45 6.94 -20.98
C SER A 167 -5.77 6.35 -21.50
N GLY A 168 -6.90 6.72 -20.90
CA GLY A 168 -8.20 6.09 -21.17
C GLY A 168 -8.29 4.64 -20.65
N ILE A 169 -7.22 4.11 -20.09
CA ILE A 169 -7.24 2.81 -19.44
C ILE A 169 -8.11 2.91 -18.21
N ARG A 170 -9.24 2.21 -18.24
CA ARG A 170 -10.06 2.05 -17.04
C ARG A 170 -9.36 1.05 -16.13
N PRO A 171 -9.28 1.31 -14.81
CA PRO A 171 -8.78 0.32 -13.87
C PRO A 171 -9.64 -0.94 -13.99
N ASN A 172 -8.99 -2.05 -14.27
CA ASN A 172 -9.68 -3.33 -14.45
C ASN A 172 -9.97 -4.02 -13.11
N CYS A 173 -9.30 -3.58 -12.07
CA CYS A 173 -9.53 -4.08 -10.73
C CYS A 173 -9.49 -2.91 -9.76
N GLU A 174 -10.65 -2.55 -9.25
CA GLU A 174 -10.75 -1.69 -8.10
C GLU A 174 -10.81 -2.62 -6.88
N ALA A 175 -9.75 -2.62 -6.09
CA ALA A 175 -9.54 -3.50 -4.95
C ALA A 175 -10.65 -3.44 -3.88
N PHE A 176 -11.69 -2.65 -4.08
CA PHE A 176 -12.78 -2.42 -3.15
C PHE A 176 -14.13 -2.96 -3.63
N GLY A 177 -14.15 -3.80 -4.68
CA GLY A 177 -15.36 -4.49 -5.09
C GLY A 177 -16.37 -3.65 -5.87
N TYR A 178 -15.98 -2.50 -6.40
CA TYR A 178 -16.85 -1.68 -7.26
C TYR A 178 -17.29 -2.35 -8.55
N ILE A 179 -16.59 -3.40 -8.96
CA ILE A 179 -16.91 -4.21 -10.12
C ILE A 179 -17.55 -5.54 -9.77
N LEU A 180 -17.78 -5.80 -8.48
CA LEU A 180 -18.57 -6.95 -8.08
C LEU A 180 -20.06 -6.67 -8.33
N ASP A 181 -20.71 -7.59 -9.02
CA ASP A 181 -22.15 -7.56 -9.14
C ASP A 181 -22.85 -7.90 -7.80
N SER A 182 -24.17 -7.85 -7.79
CA SER A 182 -24.97 -8.19 -6.60
C SER A 182 -24.79 -9.62 -6.09
N LYS A 183 -24.13 -10.49 -6.86
CA LYS A 183 -23.83 -11.88 -6.54
C LYS A 183 -22.37 -12.07 -6.14
N GLY A 184 -21.57 -10.99 -6.09
CA GLY A 184 -20.15 -11.03 -5.78
C GLY A 184 -19.26 -11.48 -6.94
N HIS A 185 -19.74 -11.48 -8.18
CA HIS A 185 -18.94 -11.79 -9.36
C HIS A 185 -18.15 -10.57 -9.83
N CYS A 186 -16.90 -10.77 -10.17
CA CYS A 186 -16.04 -9.76 -10.75
C CYS A 186 -16.24 -9.71 -12.27
N GLN A 187 -16.88 -8.66 -12.77
CA GLN A 187 -17.13 -8.47 -14.20
C GLN A 187 -15.82 -8.46 -15.03
N TYR A 188 -14.70 -8.02 -14.43
CA TYR A 188 -13.41 -8.06 -15.10
C TYR A 188 -12.88 -9.49 -15.27
N VAL A 189 -12.98 -10.34 -14.25
CA VAL A 189 -12.57 -11.74 -14.34
C VAL A 189 -13.39 -12.46 -15.41
N ASP A 190 -14.69 -12.17 -15.49
CA ASP A 190 -15.57 -12.76 -16.50
C ASP A 190 -15.22 -12.27 -17.91
N ALA A 191 -14.84 -11.00 -18.07
CA ALA A 191 -14.38 -10.47 -19.36
C ALA A 191 -13.03 -11.03 -19.76
N TYR A 192 -12.09 -11.11 -18.81
CA TYR A 192 -10.76 -11.68 -19.02
C TYR A 192 -10.82 -13.16 -19.39
N ASN A 193 -11.65 -13.95 -18.73
CA ASN A 193 -11.82 -15.37 -19.04
C ASN A 193 -12.43 -15.56 -20.44
N ARG A 194 -13.40 -14.73 -20.83
CA ARG A 194 -13.98 -14.75 -22.20
C ARG A 194 -12.91 -14.46 -23.25
N GLU A 195 -12.08 -13.41 -23.04
CA GLU A 195 -11.01 -13.09 -23.99
C GLU A 195 -9.95 -14.22 -24.06
N LEU A 196 -9.67 -14.89 -22.96
CA LEU A 196 -8.78 -16.06 -22.95
C LEU A 196 -9.36 -17.21 -23.76
N GLU A 197 -10.67 -17.51 -23.62
CA GLU A 197 -11.34 -18.55 -24.37
C GLU A 197 -11.33 -18.25 -25.88
N GLU A 198 -11.70 -17.03 -26.26
CA GLU A 198 -11.69 -16.57 -27.66
C GLU A 198 -10.28 -16.58 -28.28
N ASN A 199 -9.25 -16.22 -27.52
CA ASN A 199 -7.87 -16.23 -28.00
C ASN A 199 -7.26 -17.65 -28.07
N THR A 200 -7.70 -18.58 -27.23
CA THR A 200 -7.24 -19.98 -27.29
C THR A 200 -7.82 -20.72 -28.50
N GLU A 201 -9.03 -20.36 -28.95
CA GLU A 201 -9.62 -20.91 -30.19
C GLU A 201 -8.89 -20.38 -31.45
N ASN A 202 -8.21 -19.24 -31.37
CA ASN A 202 -7.46 -18.66 -32.49
C ASN A 202 -6.01 -19.14 -32.59
N ILE A 203 -5.50 -19.94 -31.64
CA ILE A 203 -4.13 -20.49 -31.60
C ILE A 203 -4.10 -21.99 -31.94
N SER A 204 -5.28 -22.60 -32.11
CA SER A 204 -5.41 -24.00 -32.57
C SER A 204 -5.67 -24.04 -34.09
#